data_e50bed93ae5319612b9f9e3c4258c4fb
#
_entry.id   e50bed93ae5319612b9f9e3c4258c4fb
#
_cell.length_a   1.000
_cell.length_b   1.000
_cell.length_c   1.000
_cell.angle_alpha   90.00
_cell.angle_beta   90.00
_cell.angle_gamma   90.00
#
_symmetry.space_group_name_H-M   'P 1'
#
loop_
_entity.id
_entity.type
_entity.pdbx_description
1 polymer ?
#
loop_
_entity_poly.entity_id
_entity_poly.type
_entity_poly.pdbx_seq_one_letter_code
_entity_poly.pdbx_strand_id
1 'polypeptide(L)'
;MLPPLRERRLMDRHLTSFFREYKPSDFKKAISYLSRFYHIRMPQVEWFEYIDWGKTAGITYANGKIHLVHPENWKKGRKYNSERKWINMALHEFAHYIFWADAEKKADNFALRMVRGVNNHK
;
A
#
# COMPACT_ATOMS: atom_id res chain seq x y z
N MET A 1 -8.17 4.62 -14.50
CA MET A 1 -8.05 6.01 -14.05
C MET A 1 -7.38 6.07 -12.69
N LEU A 2 -6.46 7.01 -12.51
CA LEU A 2 -5.77 7.21 -11.24
C LEU A 2 -6.15 8.54 -10.60
N PRO A 3 -6.03 8.68 -9.29
CA PRO A 3 -6.20 9.98 -8.66
C PRO A 3 -5.21 11.00 -9.22
N PRO A 4 -5.55 12.30 -9.19
CA PRO A 4 -4.64 13.35 -9.63
C PRO A 4 -3.33 13.32 -8.83
N LEU A 5 -2.28 13.87 -9.42
CA LEU A 5 -0.96 13.89 -8.80
C LEU A 5 -0.98 14.51 -7.41
N ARG A 6 -1.73 15.60 -7.23
CA ARG A 6 -1.84 16.27 -5.94
C ARG A 6 -2.38 15.31 -4.85
N GLU A 7 -3.39 14.54 -5.20
CA GLU A 7 -3.99 13.58 -4.27
C GLU A 7 -3.06 12.40 -4.04
N ARG A 8 -2.34 11.96 -5.07
CA ARG A 8 -1.37 10.88 -4.92
C ARG A 8 -0.23 11.28 -4.00
N ARG A 9 0.21 12.55 -4.07
CA ARG A 9 1.23 13.06 -3.15
C ARG A 9 0.72 13.06 -1.71
N LEU A 10 -0.53 13.44 -1.51
CA LEU A 10 -1.12 13.45 -0.18
C LEU A 10 -1.20 12.04 0.39
N MET A 11 -1.64 11.09 -0.41
CA MET A 11 -1.69 9.69 0.03
C MET A 11 -0.30 9.15 0.34
N ASP A 12 0.67 9.47 -0.51
CA ASP A 12 2.05 9.06 -0.27
C ASP A 12 2.56 9.63 1.04
N ARG A 13 2.22 10.88 1.33
CA ARG A 13 2.61 11.52 2.59
C ARG A 13 2.01 10.79 3.79
N HIS A 14 0.75 10.41 3.69
CA HIS A 14 0.11 9.65 4.77
C HIS A 14 0.75 8.28 4.95
N LEU A 15 1.03 7.58 3.87
CA LEU A 15 1.68 6.26 3.94
C LEU A 15 3.10 6.38 4.49
N THR A 16 3.83 7.40 4.07
CA THR A 16 5.17 7.68 4.58
C THR A 16 5.15 7.96 6.08
N SER A 17 4.20 8.79 6.51
CA SER A 17 4.04 9.11 7.93
C SER A 17 3.69 7.85 8.73
N PHE A 18 2.81 7.03 8.20
CA PHE A 18 2.46 5.78 8.86
C PHE A 18 3.68 4.86 8.96
N PHE A 19 4.46 4.78 7.91
CA PHE A 19 5.66 3.93 7.92
C PHE A 19 6.65 4.38 8.98
N ARG A 20 6.73 5.68 9.22
CA ARG A 20 7.70 6.25 10.17
C ARG A 20 7.19 6.29 11.59
N GLU A 21 5.91 6.60 11.78
CA GLU A 21 5.36 6.89 13.11
C GLU A 21 4.29 5.91 13.57
N TYR A 22 3.83 5.02 12.70
CA TYR A 22 2.87 3.97 13.03
C TYR A 22 1.49 4.46 13.47
N LYS A 23 1.09 5.69 13.10
CA LYS A 23 -0.23 6.20 13.45
C LYS A 23 -1.30 5.56 12.58
N PRO A 24 -2.21 4.75 13.15
CA PRO A 24 -3.23 4.07 12.35
C PRO A 24 -4.08 5.02 11.51
N SER A 25 -4.30 6.24 12.00
CA SER A 25 -5.11 7.21 11.26
C SER A 25 -4.50 7.61 9.92
N ASP A 26 -3.16 7.63 9.82
CA ASP A 26 -2.49 7.98 8.57
C ASP A 26 -2.73 6.92 7.50
N PHE A 27 -2.59 5.65 7.87
CA PHE A 27 -2.85 4.56 6.94
C PHE A 27 -4.33 4.56 6.53
N LYS A 28 -5.22 4.73 7.51
CA LYS A 28 -6.65 4.74 7.26
C LYS A 28 -7.06 5.86 6.31
N LYS A 29 -6.45 7.05 6.44
CA LYS A 29 -6.75 8.17 5.55
C LYS A 29 -6.40 7.84 4.10
N ALA A 30 -5.23 7.25 3.86
CA ALA A 30 -4.81 6.89 2.52
C ALA A 30 -5.75 5.84 1.90
N ILE A 31 -6.04 4.78 2.64
CA ILE A 31 -6.87 3.69 2.13
C ILE A 31 -8.31 4.14 1.96
N SER A 32 -8.80 4.96 2.87
CA SER A 32 -10.16 5.49 2.78
C SER A 32 -10.33 6.37 1.54
N TYR A 33 -9.35 7.20 1.25
CA TYR A 33 -9.39 8.02 0.05
C TYR A 33 -9.45 7.16 -1.22
N LEU A 34 -8.56 6.17 -1.30
CA LEU A 34 -8.54 5.29 -2.47
C LEU A 34 -9.85 4.53 -2.64
N SER A 35 -10.39 4.04 -1.53
CA SER A 35 -11.64 3.30 -1.58
C SER A 35 -12.79 4.17 -2.06
N ARG A 36 -12.86 5.41 -1.62
CA ARG A 36 -13.88 6.36 -2.09
C ARG A 36 -13.67 6.73 -3.54
N PHE A 37 -12.40 6.95 -3.93
CA PHE A 37 -12.10 7.32 -5.30
C PHE A 37 -12.57 6.26 -6.29
N TYR A 38 -12.40 4.98 -5.93
CA TYR A 38 -12.78 3.87 -6.79
C TYR A 38 -14.18 3.33 -6.49
N HIS A 39 -14.92 3.96 -5.59
CA HIS A 39 -16.29 3.58 -5.23
C HIS A 39 -16.39 2.14 -4.77
N ILE A 40 -15.48 1.73 -3.91
CA ILE A 40 -15.46 0.38 -3.36
C ILE A 40 -15.46 0.44 -1.83
N ARG A 41 -15.84 -0.69 -1.21
CA ARG A 41 -15.79 -0.81 0.23
C ARG A 41 -14.33 -0.86 0.69
N MET A 42 -14.04 -0.26 1.84
CA MET A 42 -12.70 -0.36 2.40
C MET A 42 -12.35 -1.81 2.70
N PRO A 43 -11.16 -2.26 2.29
CA PRO A 43 -10.73 -3.61 2.64
C PRO A 43 -10.43 -3.73 4.12
N GLN A 44 -10.52 -4.94 4.64
CA GLN A 44 -10.08 -5.23 6.00
C GLN A 44 -8.59 -5.53 5.96
N VAL A 45 -7.81 -4.71 6.65
CA VAL A 45 -6.36 -4.89 6.69
C VAL A 45 -5.98 -5.49 8.04
N GLU A 46 -5.24 -6.58 7.99
CA GLU A 46 -4.69 -7.22 9.18
C GLU A 46 -3.17 -7.11 9.16
N TRP A 47 -2.60 -6.82 10.32
CA TRP A 47 -1.16 -6.58 10.45
C TRP A 47 -0.44 -7.79 10.99
N PHE A 48 0.71 -8.11 10.41
CA PHE A 48 1.50 -9.28 10.75
C PHE A 48 2.95 -8.91 11.00
N GLU A 49 3.62 -9.71 11.82
CA GLU A 49 5.06 -9.55 12.03
C GLU A 49 5.82 -10.00 10.78
N TYR A 50 5.36 -11.07 10.16
CA TYR A 50 5.91 -11.57 8.90
C TYR A 50 4.85 -12.38 8.17
N ILE A 51 5.04 -12.52 6.88
CA ILE A 51 4.14 -13.31 6.03
C ILE A 51 5.02 -14.22 5.20
N ASP A 52 4.58 -15.49 5.05
CA ASP A 52 5.28 -16.46 4.21
C ASP A 52 6.79 -16.52 4.52
N TRP A 53 7.09 -16.65 5.82
CA TRP A 53 8.47 -16.78 6.30
C TRP A 53 9.36 -15.60 5.86
N GLY A 54 8.77 -14.41 5.76
CA GLY A 54 9.50 -13.21 5.40
C GLY A 54 9.72 -13.01 3.92
N LYS A 55 9.07 -13.80 3.08
CA LYS A 55 9.25 -13.70 1.63
C LYS A 55 8.40 -12.61 0.99
N THR A 56 7.32 -12.22 1.63
CA THR A 56 6.43 -11.21 1.07
C THR A 56 6.03 -10.22 2.14
N ALA A 57 5.64 -9.02 1.69
CA ALA A 57 5.16 -7.97 2.59
C ALA A 57 3.64 -7.94 2.68
N GLY A 58 2.93 -8.60 1.78
CA GLY A 58 1.48 -8.59 1.81
C GLY A 58 0.84 -9.66 0.95
N ILE A 59 -0.42 -9.95 1.25
CA ILE A 59 -1.25 -10.89 0.51
C ILE A 59 -2.67 -10.35 0.50
N THR A 60 -3.31 -10.39 -0.67
CA THR A 60 -4.73 -10.03 -0.81
C THR A 60 -5.54 -11.29 -1.05
N TYR A 61 -6.59 -11.46 -0.27
CA TYR A 61 -7.45 -12.63 -0.36
C TYR A 61 -8.74 -12.34 -1.09
N ALA A 62 -9.34 -13.39 -1.65
CA ALA A 62 -10.58 -13.28 -2.41
C ALA A 62 -11.75 -12.70 -1.61
N ASN A 63 -11.72 -12.84 -0.30
CA ASN A 63 -12.79 -12.33 0.56
C ASN A 63 -12.64 -10.83 0.89
N GLY A 64 -11.67 -10.14 0.29
CA GLY A 64 -11.48 -8.72 0.52
C GLY A 64 -10.56 -8.38 1.68
N LYS A 65 -9.92 -9.37 2.29
CA LYS A 65 -8.95 -9.12 3.34
C LYS A 65 -7.57 -8.92 2.74
N ILE A 66 -6.83 -7.99 3.33
CA ILE A 66 -5.44 -7.73 2.95
C ILE A 66 -4.58 -7.94 4.19
N HIS A 67 -3.60 -8.81 4.07
CA HIS A 67 -2.61 -9.03 5.13
C HIS A 67 -1.35 -8.28 4.76
N LEU A 68 -0.86 -7.44 5.66
CA LEU A 68 0.35 -6.66 5.44
C LEU A 68 1.31 -6.82 6.61
N VAL A 69 2.60 -6.84 6.29
CA VAL A 69 3.61 -6.78 7.34
C VAL A 69 3.64 -5.36 7.87
N HIS A 70 3.58 -5.22 9.20
CA HIS A 70 3.60 -3.91 9.83
C HIS A 70 4.94 -3.23 9.60
N PRO A 71 4.96 -1.91 9.35
CA PRO A 71 6.23 -1.21 9.10
C PRO A 71 7.29 -1.42 10.17
N GLU A 72 6.88 -1.51 11.42
CA GLU A 72 7.82 -1.75 12.52
C GLU A 72 8.58 -3.06 12.33
N ASN A 73 7.87 -4.10 11.95
CA ASN A 73 8.48 -5.41 11.73
C ASN A 73 9.23 -5.46 10.39
N TRP A 74 8.72 -4.75 9.40
CA TRP A 74 9.38 -4.64 8.11
C TRP A 74 10.77 -4.04 8.26
N LYS A 75 10.89 -2.97 9.05
CA LYS A 75 12.18 -2.29 9.27
C LYS A 75 13.19 -3.18 10.01
N LYS A 76 12.71 -4.06 10.88
CA LYS A 76 13.58 -4.96 11.64
C LYS A 76 14.10 -6.11 10.80
N GLY A 77 13.60 -6.24 9.58
CA GLY A 77 13.95 -7.36 8.73
C GLY A 77 15.30 -7.19 8.06
N ARG A 78 15.29 -7.33 6.74
CA ARG A 78 16.52 -7.35 5.97
C ARG A 78 16.94 -5.96 5.52
N LYS A 79 18.20 -5.83 5.16
CA LYS A 79 18.78 -4.55 4.75
C LYS A 79 18.10 -3.86 3.57
N TYR A 80 17.31 -4.59 2.78
CA TYR A 80 16.63 -4.02 1.62
C TYR A 80 15.19 -3.61 1.90
N ASN A 81 14.79 -3.62 3.14
CA ASN A 81 13.41 -3.30 3.53
C ASN A 81 13.22 -1.80 3.67
N SER A 82 13.15 -1.13 2.53
CA SER A 82 13.01 0.32 2.47
C SER A 82 11.56 0.77 2.56
N GLU A 83 11.39 2.03 2.92
CA GLU A 83 10.10 2.70 2.95
C GLU A 83 9.40 2.63 1.60
N ARG A 84 10.14 2.93 0.52
CA ARG A 84 9.55 2.91 -0.81
C ARG A 84 9.06 1.52 -1.22
N LYS A 85 9.80 0.51 -0.86
CA LYS A 85 9.39 -0.87 -1.15
C LYS A 85 8.13 -1.26 -0.40
N TRP A 86 8.03 -0.85 0.87
CA TRP A 86 6.85 -1.15 1.66
C TRP A 86 5.61 -0.45 1.09
N ILE A 87 5.74 0.84 0.78
CA ILE A 87 4.62 1.62 0.22
C ILE A 87 4.18 1.03 -1.11
N ASN A 88 5.16 0.69 -1.96
CA ASN A 88 4.85 0.09 -3.26
C ASN A 88 4.11 -1.24 -3.09
N MET A 89 4.53 -2.05 -2.13
CA MET A 89 3.90 -3.33 -1.87
C MET A 89 2.47 -3.16 -1.32
N ALA A 90 2.26 -2.19 -0.43
CA ALA A 90 0.93 -1.93 0.10
C ALA A 90 -0.03 -1.51 -1.01
N LEU A 91 0.44 -0.66 -1.93
CA LEU A 91 -0.37 -0.23 -3.07
C LEU A 91 -0.61 -1.39 -4.06
N HIS A 92 0.38 -2.26 -4.21
CA HIS A 92 0.25 -3.45 -5.05
C HIS A 92 -0.88 -4.35 -4.53
N GLU A 93 -0.91 -4.58 -3.22
CA GLU A 93 -1.97 -5.41 -2.63
C GLU A 93 -3.33 -4.74 -2.75
N PHE A 94 -3.38 -3.43 -2.58
CA PHE A 94 -4.63 -2.70 -2.76
C PHE A 94 -5.10 -2.80 -4.21
N ALA A 95 -4.18 -2.82 -5.17
CA ALA A 95 -4.52 -2.99 -6.58
C ALA A 95 -5.18 -4.33 -6.84
N HIS A 96 -4.68 -5.39 -6.22
CA HIS A 96 -5.34 -6.70 -6.32
C HIS A 96 -6.77 -6.62 -5.82
N TYR A 97 -6.98 -5.90 -4.73
CA TYR A 97 -8.32 -5.74 -4.19
C TYR A 97 -9.24 -4.95 -5.13
N ILE A 98 -8.72 -3.86 -5.73
CA ILE A 98 -9.51 -3.04 -6.65
C ILE A 98 -9.90 -3.80 -7.92
N PHE A 99 -8.90 -4.43 -8.53
CA PHE A 99 -9.09 -5.02 -9.85
C PHE A 99 -9.55 -6.47 -9.79
N TRP A 100 -9.48 -7.05 -8.61
CA TRP A 100 -9.97 -8.41 -8.40
C TRP A 100 -9.36 -9.39 -9.40
N ALA A 101 -8.15 -9.17 -9.81
CA ALA A 101 -7.55 -9.95 -10.86
C ALA A 101 -6.23 -10.57 -10.42
N ASP A 102 -6.01 -11.77 -10.89
CA ASP A 102 -4.74 -12.45 -10.77
C ASP A 102 -3.65 -11.77 -11.59
N ALA A 103 -3.85 -10.51 -11.94
CA ALA A 103 -2.93 -9.83 -12.83
C ALA A 103 -1.86 -9.13 -12.01
N GLU A 104 -0.81 -9.87 -11.65
CA GLU A 104 0.36 -9.29 -11.00
C GLU A 104 0.86 -8.08 -11.77
N LYS A 105 0.81 -8.15 -13.09
CA LYS A 105 1.25 -7.08 -13.96
C LYS A 105 0.42 -5.80 -13.77
N LYS A 106 -0.89 -5.94 -13.64
CA LYS A 106 -1.76 -4.79 -13.40
C LYS A 106 -1.50 -4.17 -12.04
N ALA A 107 -1.30 -5.01 -11.02
CA ALA A 107 -1.03 -4.54 -9.68
C ALA A 107 0.31 -3.81 -9.62
N ASP A 108 1.33 -4.36 -10.26
CA ASP A 108 2.64 -3.72 -10.34
C ASP A 108 2.54 -2.37 -11.04
N ASN A 109 1.86 -2.32 -12.18
CA ASN A 109 1.70 -1.09 -12.93
C ASN A 109 0.93 -0.04 -12.14
N PHE A 110 -0.12 -0.44 -11.45
CA PHE A 110 -0.89 0.46 -10.62
C PHE A 110 -0.01 1.08 -9.53
N ALA A 111 0.75 0.25 -8.81
CA ALA A 111 1.60 0.73 -7.74
C ALA A 111 2.66 1.69 -8.26
N LEU A 112 3.31 1.36 -9.36
CA LEU A 112 4.31 2.22 -9.97
C LEU A 112 3.72 3.56 -10.43
N ARG A 113 2.53 3.52 -11.03
CA ARG A 113 1.88 4.73 -11.51
C ARG A 113 1.41 5.62 -10.38
N MET A 114 0.98 5.01 -9.27
CA MET A 114 0.55 5.79 -8.10
C MET A 114 1.66 6.64 -7.53
N VAL A 115 2.89 6.12 -7.51
CA VAL A 115 4.03 6.84 -6.93
C VAL A 115 4.84 7.64 -7.94
N ARG A 116 4.52 7.52 -9.23
CA ARG A 116 5.27 8.22 -10.27
C ARG A 116 5.12 9.74 -10.11
N GLY A 117 6.24 10.43 -10.08
CA GLY A 117 6.27 11.88 -9.99
C GLY A 117 6.00 12.42 -8.60
N VAL A 118 5.68 11.57 -7.64
CA VAL A 118 5.34 12.01 -6.29
C VAL A 118 6.51 12.71 -5.62
N ASN A 119 7.72 12.23 -5.86
CA ASN A 119 8.93 12.78 -5.25
C ASN A 119 9.67 13.77 -6.14
N ASN A 120 9.08 14.17 -7.27
CA ASN A 120 9.73 15.07 -8.23
C ASN A 120 9.23 16.50 -8.14
N HIS A 121 8.81 16.89 -6.98
CA HIS A 121 8.32 18.24 -6.76
C HIS A 121 9.44 19.10 -6.24
N LYS A 122 9.97 19.94 -7.01
CA LYS A 122 10.99 20.85 -6.54
C LYS A 122 10.64 22.28 -6.85
#